data_26a48efafb03b9eceaba9a5de8b7dcb4
#
_entry.id   26a48efafb03b9eceaba9a5de8b7dcb4
#
_cell.length_a   1.000
_cell.length_b   1.000
_cell.length_c   1.000
_cell.angle_alpha   90.00
_cell.angle_beta   90.00
_cell.angle_gamma   90.00
#
_symmetry.space_group_name_H-M   'P 1'
#
loop_
_entity.id
_entity.type
_entity.pdbx_description
1 polymer ?
#
loop_
_entity_poly.entity_id
_entity_poly.type
_entity_poly.pdbx_seq_one_letter_code
_entity_poly.pdbx_strand_id
1 'polypeptide(L)'
;SSATPGEAGALPEQMADALGANGYVHRWPGHGLTAADAMQGLTPAVLQASALEALAQAQRMGERVAIVGSSMGATLGLWLAARYPDAVAGVVAWSPGIRPADPALLEQICAAQAPLIDPRTRTPAARAFWSETIHPDGFRALRDLFALIAADPPWPQVRCPVFLGYYRAADGREDGVASVPAMLQMFAALGTAPAHRQALAFDTGAHAIGSPHKTPLAGAVAQASIAFLQAQLRAAPHGLNA
;
A
#
# COMPACT_ATOMS: atom_id res chain seq x y z
N SER A 1 2.44 -8.60 0.72
CA SER A 1 1.17 -9.25 0.31
C SER A 1 1.42 -10.18 -0.87
N SER A 2 0.74 -11.31 -0.92
CA SER A 2 0.76 -12.24 -2.06
C SER A 2 -0.36 -11.97 -3.09
N ALA A 3 -1.02 -10.82 -2.97
CA ALA A 3 -2.17 -10.47 -3.77
C ALA A 3 -1.81 -10.00 -5.19
N THR A 4 -2.72 -10.24 -6.13
CA THR A 4 -2.69 -9.68 -7.47
C THR A 4 -3.35 -8.29 -7.49
N PRO A 5 -3.23 -7.54 -8.60
CA PRO A 5 -4.03 -6.33 -8.82
C PRO A 5 -5.55 -6.52 -8.62
N GLY A 6 -6.08 -7.71 -8.89
CA GLY A 6 -7.51 -8.02 -8.73
C GLY A 6 -8.02 -8.05 -7.28
N GLU A 7 -7.13 -7.98 -6.26
CA GLU A 7 -7.57 -7.92 -4.85
C GLU A 7 -8.46 -6.72 -4.55
N ALA A 8 -8.25 -5.60 -5.26
CA ALA A 8 -9.03 -4.39 -5.10
C ALA A 8 -10.32 -4.37 -5.93
N GLY A 9 -10.61 -5.46 -6.69
CA GLY A 9 -11.80 -5.54 -7.56
C GLY A 9 -11.85 -4.38 -8.56
N ALA A 10 -13.01 -3.78 -8.72
CA ALA A 10 -13.23 -2.64 -9.60
C ALA A 10 -12.88 -1.27 -8.97
N LEU A 11 -12.37 -1.23 -7.72
CA LEU A 11 -12.08 0.05 -7.06
C LEU A 11 -11.05 0.91 -7.78
N PRO A 12 -9.96 0.36 -8.39
CA PRO A 12 -9.01 1.18 -9.14
C PRO A 12 -9.66 1.92 -10.31
N GLU A 13 -10.53 1.26 -11.07
CA GLU A 13 -11.27 1.87 -12.17
C GLU A 13 -12.24 2.93 -11.66
N GLN A 14 -13.04 2.62 -10.64
CA GLN A 14 -13.98 3.56 -10.03
C GLN A 14 -13.28 4.81 -9.47
N MET A 15 -12.09 4.65 -8.88
CA MET A 15 -11.30 5.77 -8.38
C MET A 15 -10.74 6.62 -9.54
N ALA A 16 -10.24 6.00 -10.60
CA ALA A 16 -9.75 6.70 -11.79
C ALA A 16 -10.87 7.51 -12.45
N ASP A 17 -12.04 6.91 -12.66
CA ASP A 17 -13.22 7.57 -13.22
C ASP A 17 -13.67 8.77 -12.37
N ALA A 18 -13.79 8.58 -11.06
CA ALA A 18 -14.21 9.62 -10.12
C ALA A 18 -13.23 10.81 -10.08
N LEU A 19 -11.95 10.57 -10.36
CA LEU A 19 -10.90 11.59 -10.40
C LEU A 19 -10.71 12.19 -11.80
N GLY A 20 -11.35 11.63 -12.83
CA GLY A 20 -11.10 12.00 -14.23
C GLY A 20 -9.66 11.71 -14.65
N ALA A 21 -9.10 10.60 -14.18
CA ALA A 21 -7.69 10.25 -14.34
C ALA A 21 -7.50 8.92 -15.07
N ASN A 22 -6.35 8.74 -15.68
CA ASN A 22 -5.93 7.43 -16.18
C ASN A 22 -5.56 6.51 -15.02
N GLY A 23 -5.96 5.23 -15.08
CA GLY A 23 -5.64 4.23 -14.06
C GLY A 23 -4.53 3.30 -14.51
N TYR A 24 -3.52 3.08 -13.65
CA TYR A 24 -2.50 2.06 -13.81
C TYR A 24 -2.44 1.18 -12.57
N VAL A 25 -2.63 -0.11 -12.73
CA VAL A 25 -2.60 -1.07 -11.62
C VAL A 25 -1.36 -1.94 -11.73
N HIS A 26 -0.43 -1.73 -10.80
CA HIS A 26 0.87 -2.38 -10.81
C HIS A 26 0.81 -3.79 -10.23
N ARG A 27 1.53 -4.72 -10.85
CA ARG A 27 1.75 -6.08 -10.37
C ARG A 27 3.18 -6.24 -9.86
N TRP A 28 3.33 -6.52 -8.58
CA TRP A 28 4.63 -6.72 -7.96
C TRP A 28 5.32 -8.00 -8.46
N PRO A 29 6.67 -8.02 -8.56
CA PRO A 29 7.42 -9.21 -8.92
C PRO A 29 7.06 -10.42 -8.05
N GLY A 30 6.84 -11.56 -8.67
CA GLY A 30 6.47 -12.81 -8.00
C GLY A 30 5.03 -12.88 -7.44
N HIS A 31 4.28 -11.77 -7.43
CA HIS A 31 2.92 -11.76 -6.88
C HIS A 31 1.91 -12.34 -7.86
N GLY A 32 0.97 -13.15 -7.34
CA GLY A 32 -0.11 -13.76 -8.11
C GLY A 32 0.35 -14.83 -9.11
N LEU A 33 1.54 -15.36 -8.95
CA LEU A 33 1.99 -16.56 -9.64
C LEU A 33 1.62 -17.80 -8.83
N THR A 34 1.39 -18.92 -9.52
CA THR A 34 1.02 -20.19 -8.88
C THR A 34 2.23 -21.06 -8.52
N ALA A 35 3.40 -20.76 -9.10
CA ALA A 35 4.64 -21.46 -8.83
C ALA A 35 5.07 -21.27 -7.36
N ALA A 36 5.50 -22.35 -6.71
CA ALA A 36 5.90 -22.33 -5.30
C ALA A 36 7.14 -21.44 -5.04
N ASP A 37 7.97 -21.24 -6.05
CA ASP A 37 9.19 -20.43 -6.04
C ASP A 37 8.97 -19.00 -6.56
N ALA A 38 7.74 -18.60 -6.78
CA ALA A 38 7.38 -17.33 -7.43
C ALA A 38 8.02 -16.07 -6.82
N MET A 39 8.30 -16.07 -5.51
CA MET A 39 8.95 -14.96 -4.80
C MET A 39 10.41 -15.28 -4.42
N GLN A 40 10.99 -16.36 -4.96
CA GLN A 40 12.39 -16.72 -4.69
C GLN A 40 13.31 -15.59 -5.19
N GLY A 41 14.30 -15.25 -4.36
CA GLY A 41 15.25 -14.18 -4.66
C GLY A 41 14.67 -12.76 -4.59
N LEU A 42 13.44 -12.57 -4.12
CA LEU A 42 12.87 -11.25 -3.92
C LEU A 42 13.64 -10.50 -2.83
N THR A 43 13.95 -9.22 -3.09
CA THR A 43 14.70 -8.36 -2.17
C THR A 43 14.06 -6.97 -2.10
N PRO A 44 14.39 -6.13 -1.08
CA PRO A 44 13.96 -4.74 -1.05
C PRO A 44 14.36 -3.95 -2.31
N ALA A 45 15.55 -4.19 -2.85
CA ALA A 45 16.02 -3.52 -4.08
C ALA A 45 15.14 -3.85 -5.30
N VAL A 46 14.72 -5.11 -5.45
CA VAL A 46 13.79 -5.53 -6.51
C VAL A 46 12.43 -4.87 -6.35
N LEU A 47 11.93 -4.76 -5.12
CA LEU A 47 10.66 -4.09 -4.82
C LEU A 47 10.73 -2.58 -5.10
N GLN A 48 11.84 -1.93 -4.71
CA GLN A 48 12.05 -0.51 -4.97
C GLN A 48 12.21 -0.23 -6.48
N ALA A 49 12.95 -1.05 -7.22
CA ALA A 49 13.07 -0.95 -8.67
C ALA A 49 11.71 -1.09 -9.36
N SER A 50 10.90 -2.05 -8.92
CA SER A 50 9.54 -2.26 -9.43
C SER A 50 8.61 -1.08 -9.11
N ALA A 51 8.78 -0.43 -7.95
CA ALA A 51 8.03 0.79 -7.61
C ALA A 51 8.42 1.96 -8.53
N LEU A 52 9.71 2.10 -8.86
CA LEU A 52 10.19 3.11 -9.81
C LEU A 52 9.65 2.89 -11.23
N GLU A 53 9.61 1.64 -11.68
CA GLU A 53 8.98 1.29 -12.96
C GLU A 53 7.49 1.66 -12.97
N ALA A 54 6.77 1.37 -11.88
CA ALA A 54 5.37 1.74 -11.75
C ALA A 54 5.16 3.26 -11.85
N LEU A 55 5.99 4.05 -11.17
CA LEU A 55 5.94 5.52 -11.24
C LEU A 55 6.23 6.01 -12.66
N ALA A 56 7.26 5.47 -13.31
CA ALA A 56 7.62 5.84 -14.68
C ALA A 56 6.51 5.51 -15.68
N GLN A 57 5.79 4.39 -15.51
CA GLN A 57 4.63 4.05 -16.35
C GLN A 57 3.47 5.04 -16.11
N ALA A 58 3.17 5.37 -14.85
CA ALA A 58 2.12 6.31 -14.52
C ALA A 58 2.41 7.72 -15.09
N GLN A 59 3.66 8.18 -15.05
CA GLN A 59 4.09 9.46 -15.64
C GLN A 59 3.95 9.53 -17.17
N ARG A 60 3.93 8.39 -17.87
CA ARG A 60 3.62 8.35 -19.32
C ARG A 60 2.13 8.52 -19.61
N MET A 61 1.29 8.30 -18.61
CA MET A 61 -0.17 8.33 -18.75
C MET A 61 -0.79 9.64 -18.26
N GLY A 62 -0.03 10.47 -17.52
CA GLY A 62 -0.53 11.73 -17.00
C GLY A 62 0.58 12.58 -16.39
N GLU A 63 0.36 13.90 -16.32
CA GLU A 63 1.31 14.88 -15.82
C GLU A 63 1.52 14.80 -14.30
N ARG A 64 0.49 14.37 -13.57
CA ARG A 64 0.49 14.28 -12.10
C ARG A 64 0.12 12.89 -11.67
N VAL A 65 0.90 12.28 -10.79
CA VAL A 65 0.67 10.92 -10.31
C VAL A 65 0.14 10.94 -8.88
N ALA A 66 -1.09 10.44 -8.68
CA ALA A 66 -1.59 10.09 -7.35
C ALA A 66 -1.38 8.58 -7.13
N ILE A 67 -0.81 8.20 -6.01
CA ILE A 67 -0.53 6.81 -5.67
C ILE A 67 -1.58 6.31 -4.68
N VAL A 68 -2.23 5.20 -5.00
CA VAL A 68 -3.09 4.47 -4.06
C VAL A 68 -2.43 3.12 -3.77
N GLY A 69 -2.01 2.92 -2.55
CA GLY A 69 -1.30 1.71 -2.15
C GLY A 69 -1.93 1.04 -0.94
N SER A 70 -1.79 -0.29 -0.89
CA SER A 70 -2.18 -1.11 0.26
C SER A 70 -0.97 -1.83 0.82
N SER A 71 -0.81 -1.88 2.15
CA SER A 71 0.28 -2.59 2.84
C SER A 71 1.67 -2.16 2.33
N MET A 72 2.47 -3.09 1.82
CA MET A 72 3.77 -2.82 1.20
C MET A 72 3.68 -1.79 0.07
N GLY A 73 2.63 -1.83 -0.75
CA GLY A 73 2.42 -0.87 -1.82
C GLY A 73 2.21 0.57 -1.31
N ALA A 74 1.55 0.73 -0.16
CA ALA A 74 1.41 2.02 0.51
C ALA A 74 2.76 2.54 1.05
N THR A 75 3.55 1.65 1.63
CA THR A 75 4.89 1.97 2.15
C THR A 75 5.82 2.44 1.03
N LEU A 76 5.84 1.72 -0.09
CA LEU A 76 6.62 2.10 -1.27
C LEU A 76 6.08 3.36 -1.95
N GLY A 77 4.75 3.59 -1.93
CA GLY A 77 4.16 4.85 -2.40
C GLY A 77 4.62 6.06 -1.59
N LEU A 78 4.68 5.94 -0.27
CA LEU A 78 5.21 6.98 0.62
C LEU A 78 6.73 7.18 0.42
N TRP A 79 7.48 6.09 0.22
CA TRP A 79 8.90 6.15 -0.11
C TRP A 79 9.15 6.87 -1.45
N LEU A 80 8.34 6.60 -2.49
CA LEU A 80 8.39 7.32 -3.76
C LEU A 80 8.09 8.81 -3.59
N ALA A 81 7.06 9.16 -2.81
CA ALA A 81 6.69 10.54 -2.55
C ALA A 81 7.79 11.34 -1.83
N ALA A 82 8.56 10.68 -0.95
CA ALA A 82 9.70 11.29 -0.29
C ALA A 82 10.89 11.51 -1.24
N ARG A 83 11.12 10.57 -2.16
CA ARG A 83 12.26 10.56 -3.08
C ARG A 83 12.03 11.40 -4.34
N TYR A 84 10.77 11.48 -4.77
CA TYR A 84 10.36 12.11 -6.04
C TYR A 84 9.17 13.05 -5.81
N PRO A 85 9.36 14.11 -4.97
CA PRO A 85 8.26 14.98 -4.55
C PRO A 85 7.59 15.71 -5.72
N ASP A 86 8.32 15.99 -6.80
CA ASP A 86 7.79 16.66 -7.99
C ASP A 86 6.95 15.72 -8.87
N ALA A 87 7.16 14.41 -8.77
CA ALA A 87 6.45 13.41 -9.56
C ALA A 87 5.15 12.95 -8.88
N VAL A 88 5.10 12.96 -7.53
CA VAL A 88 3.98 12.42 -6.76
C VAL A 88 3.10 13.55 -6.22
N ALA A 89 1.89 13.65 -6.78
CA ALA A 89 0.91 14.69 -6.43
C ALA A 89 0.10 14.38 -5.16
N GLY A 90 0.06 13.12 -4.71
CA GLY A 90 -0.63 12.70 -3.50
C GLY A 90 -0.53 11.20 -3.26
N VAL A 91 -0.69 10.79 -2.01
CA VAL A 91 -0.65 9.37 -1.61
C VAL A 91 -1.88 9.01 -0.78
N VAL A 92 -2.55 7.94 -1.18
CA VAL A 92 -3.53 7.21 -0.36
C VAL A 92 -2.85 5.95 0.14
N ALA A 93 -2.64 5.87 1.44
CA ALA A 93 -1.97 4.76 2.10
C ALA A 93 -3.00 3.94 2.90
N TRP A 94 -3.36 2.75 2.40
CA TRP A 94 -4.24 1.81 3.09
C TRP A 94 -3.41 0.79 3.88
N SER A 95 -3.56 0.81 5.20
CA SER A 95 -2.85 -0.08 6.14
C SER A 95 -1.36 -0.25 5.77
N PRO A 96 -0.57 0.85 5.67
CA PRO A 96 0.82 0.77 5.24
C PRO A 96 1.64 -0.14 6.16
N GLY A 97 2.46 -0.98 5.56
CA GLY A 97 3.38 -1.87 6.27
C GLY A 97 4.62 -1.11 6.75
N ILE A 98 4.51 -0.42 7.88
CA ILE A 98 5.64 0.31 8.48
C ILE A 98 6.44 -0.59 9.42
N ARG A 99 5.73 -1.43 10.17
CA ARG A 99 6.27 -2.44 11.07
C ARG A 99 5.22 -3.57 11.19
N PRO A 100 5.62 -4.83 11.32
CA PRO A 100 4.67 -5.91 11.58
C PRO A 100 3.95 -5.69 12.92
N ALA A 101 2.71 -6.16 13.02
CA ALA A 101 1.97 -6.17 14.28
C ALA A 101 2.61 -7.16 15.27
N ASP A 102 3.08 -8.30 14.75
CA ASP A 102 3.82 -9.32 15.49
C ASP A 102 5.19 -9.57 14.84
N PRO A 103 6.27 -8.93 15.34
CA PRO A 103 7.62 -9.13 14.84
C PRO A 103 8.13 -10.56 15.03
N ALA A 104 7.78 -11.22 16.14
CA ALA A 104 8.25 -12.57 16.42
C ALA A 104 7.65 -13.59 15.42
N LEU A 105 6.39 -13.45 15.09
CA LEU A 105 5.76 -14.27 14.04
C LEU A 105 6.42 -14.04 12.69
N LEU A 106 6.74 -12.79 12.33
CA LEU A 106 7.42 -12.51 11.05
C LEU A 106 8.80 -13.20 11.01
N GLU A 107 9.58 -13.14 12.09
CA GLU A 107 10.89 -13.82 12.15
C GLU A 107 10.75 -15.34 12.04
N GLN A 108 9.74 -15.96 12.68
CA GLN A 108 9.47 -17.38 12.53
C GLN A 108 9.15 -17.75 11.07
N ILE A 109 8.35 -16.93 10.39
CA ILE A 109 8.02 -17.12 8.96
C ILE A 109 9.30 -16.97 8.10
N CYS A 110 10.13 -16.00 8.38
CA CYS A 110 11.38 -15.75 7.65
C CYS A 110 12.42 -16.88 7.85
N ALA A 111 12.35 -17.62 8.95
CA ALA A 111 13.24 -18.75 9.22
C ALA A 111 12.91 -20.01 8.39
N ALA A 112 11.76 -20.08 7.75
CA ALA A 112 11.37 -21.20 6.91
C ALA A 112 12.37 -21.42 5.76
N GLN A 113 12.65 -22.71 5.44
CA GLN A 113 13.57 -23.09 4.37
C GLN A 113 12.86 -23.58 3.11
N ALA A 114 11.55 -23.74 3.16
CA ALA A 114 10.71 -24.18 2.07
C ALA A 114 9.51 -23.24 1.88
N PRO A 115 8.89 -23.23 0.70
CA PRO A 115 7.67 -22.46 0.47
C PRO A 115 6.59 -22.76 1.52
N LEU A 116 5.93 -21.71 1.98
CA LEU A 116 4.88 -21.77 2.99
C LEU A 116 3.51 -21.80 2.30
N ILE A 117 2.65 -22.71 2.78
CA ILE A 117 1.26 -22.74 2.36
C ILE A 117 0.45 -21.89 3.33
N ASP A 118 -0.34 -20.95 2.79
CA ASP A 118 -1.25 -20.13 3.58
C ASP A 118 -2.37 -21.01 4.16
N PRO A 119 -2.45 -21.20 5.48
CA PRO A 119 -3.41 -22.12 6.09
C PRO A 119 -4.85 -21.56 6.11
N ARG A 120 -5.03 -20.29 5.73
CA ARG A 120 -6.32 -19.63 5.81
C ARG A 120 -7.27 -20.15 4.74
N THR A 121 -8.47 -20.54 5.14
CA THR A 121 -9.54 -20.88 4.22
C THR A 121 -9.95 -19.64 3.43
N ARG A 122 -9.96 -19.76 2.12
CA ARG A 122 -10.37 -18.70 1.20
C ARG A 122 -11.56 -19.11 0.38
N THR A 123 -12.43 -18.15 0.06
CA THR A 123 -13.49 -18.37 -0.94
C THR A 123 -12.85 -18.62 -2.32
N PRO A 124 -13.54 -19.30 -3.25
CA PRO A 124 -13.02 -19.46 -4.62
C PRO A 124 -12.63 -18.14 -5.29
N ALA A 125 -13.43 -17.08 -5.10
CA ALA A 125 -13.14 -15.76 -5.60
C ALA A 125 -11.84 -15.19 -5.02
N ALA A 126 -11.61 -15.32 -3.71
CA ALA A 126 -10.38 -14.85 -3.07
C ALA A 126 -9.15 -15.65 -3.52
N ARG A 127 -9.27 -16.95 -3.79
CA ARG A 127 -8.17 -17.78 -4.31
C ARG A 127 -7.62 -17.29 -5.64
N ALA A 128 -8.48 -16.71 -6.49
CA ALA A 128 -8.06 -16.17 -7.77
C ALA A 128 -7.08 -14.98 -7.65
N PHE A 129 -7.04 -14.31 -6.49
CA PHE A 129 -6.31 -13.06 -6.31
C PHE A 129 -5.16 -13.13 -5.28
N TRP A 130 -4.95 -14.27 -4.63
CA TRP A 130 -3.82 -14.47 -3.71
C TRP A 130 -3.12 -15.77 -4.00
N SER A 131 -1.79 -15.74 -4.01
CA SER A 131 -1.00 -16.98 -4.03
C SER A 131 -1.28 -17.80 -2.77
N GLU A 132 -1.51 -19.10 -2.91
CA GLU A 132 -1.68 -20.01 -1.78
C GLU A 132 -0.33 -20.45 -1.22
N THR A 133 0.69 -20.51 -2.07
CA THR A 133 2.06 -20.81 -1.69
C THR A 133 2.94 -19.59 -1.84
N ILE A 134 3.76 -19.31 -0.83
CA ILE A 134 4.62 -18.13 -0.78
C ILE A 134 6.04 -18.59 -0.45
N HIS A 135 7.02 -18.28 -1.30
CA HIS A 135 8.42 -18.51 -0.97
C HIS A 135 8.85 -17.62 0.20
N PRO A 136 9.64 -18.11 1.18
CA PRO A 136 10.06 -17.33 2.36
C PRO A 136 10.76 -16.02 2.01
N ASP A 137 11.44 -15.93 0.86
CA ASP A 137 12.09 -14.69 0.41
C ASP A 137 11.10 -13.54 0.22
N GLY A 138 9.82 -13.81 -0.07
CA GLY A 138 8.79 -12.78 -0.08
C GLY A 138 8.59 -12.11 1.29
N PHE A 139 8.68 -12.89 2.37
CA PHE A 139 8.60 -12.36 3.74
C PHE A 139 9.91 -11.74 4.20
N ARG A 140 11.06 -12.33 3.82
CA ARG A 140 12.40 -11.76 4.06
C ARG A 140 12.54 -10.41 3.41
N ALA A 141 12.12 -10.26 2.14
CA ALA A 141 12.13 -8.99 1.43
C ALA A 141 11.27 -7.93 2.15
N LEU A 142 10.11 -8.32 2.69
CA LEU A 142 9.25 -7.41 3.44
C LEU A 142 9.88 -7.00 4.78
N ARG A 143 10.41 -7.95 5.56
CA ARG A 143 11.15 -7.69 6.80
C ARG A 143 12.32 -6.74 6.58
N ASP A 144 13.12 -7.03 5.56
CA ASP A 144 14.32 -6.26 5.24
C ASP A 144 13.97 -4.86 4.71
N LEU A 145 12.84 -4.72 3.98
CA LEU A 145 12.30 -3.42 3.60
C LEU A 145 11.90 -2.59 4.82
N PHE A 146 11.25 -3.21 5.81
CA PHE A 146 10.90 -2.52 7.05
C PHE A 146 12.16 -2.08 7.81
N ALA A 147 13.17 -2.94 7.90
CA ALA A 147 14.44 -2.60 8.55
C ALA A 147 15.16 -1.45 7.82
N LEU A 148 15.20 -1.48 6.48
CA LEU A 148 15.80 -0.42 5.67
C LEU A 148 15.11 0.94 5.92
N ILE A 149 13.79 0.97 5.91
CA ILE A 149 13.00 2.18 6.14
C ILE A 149 13.12 2.66 7.60
N ALA A 150 13.18 1.75 8.56
CA ALA A 150 13.35 2.10 9.98
C ALA A 150 14.73 2.69 10.29
N ALA A 151 15.76 2.28 9.56
CA ALA A 151 17.11 2.81 9.72
C ALA A 151 17.24 4.28 9.25
N ASP A 152 16.51 4.66 8.20
CA ASP A 152 16.48 6.03 7.66
C ASP A 152 15.05 6.37 7.22
N PRO A 153 14.17 6.78 8.15
CA PRO A 153 12.77 7.02 7.85
C PRO A 153 12.57 8.24 6.92
N PRO A 154 11.99 8.05 5.72
CA PRO A 154 11.87 9.13 4.74
C PRO A 154 10.66 10.06 4.99
N TRP A 155 9.93 9.88 6.08
CA TRP A 155 8.64 10.54 6.33
C TRP A 155 8.70 12.07 6.34
N PRO A 156 9.72 12.74 6.92
CA PRO A 156 9.83 14.20 6.89
C PRO A 156 9.99 14.79 5.48
N GLN A 157 10.41 13.98 4.49
CA GLN A 157 10.56 14.40 3.10
C GLN A 157 9.26 14.28 2.29
N VAL A 158 8.26 13.54 2.77
CA VAL A 158 6.93 13.48 2.14
C VAL A 158 6.23 14.81 2.32
N ARG A 159 5.97 15.54 1.24
CA ARG A 159 5.37 16.88 1.23
C ARG A 159 4.00 16.94 0.58
N CYS A 160 3.70 15.99 -0.31
CA CYS A 160 2.41 15.93 -1.00
C CYS A 160 1.26 15.60 -0.02
N PRO A 161 -0.01 15.83 -0.42
CA PRO A 161 -1.17 15.38 0.35
C PRO A 161 -1.14 13.87 0.64
N VAL A 162 -1.47 13.49 1.89
CA VAL A 162 -1.49 12.09 2.33
C VAL A 162 -2.78 11.73 3.05
N PHE A 163 -3.46 10.70 2.56
CA PHE A 163 -4.56 10.02 3.25
C PHE A 163 -4.05 8.71 3.83
N LEU A 164 -4.25 8.52 5.15
CA LEU A 164 -4.00 7.26 5.84
C LEU A 164 -5.34 6.60 6.19
N GLY A 165 -5.62 5.43 5.61
CA GLY A 165 -6.70 4.55 6.04
C GLY A 165 -6.14 3.34 6.79
N TYR A 166 -6.75 2.94 7.92
CA TYR A 166 -6.30 1.78 8.69
C TYR A 166 -7.45 1.09 9.41
N TYR A 167 -7.26 -0.20 9.74
CA TYR A 167 -8.24 -0.95 10.52
C TYR A 167 -8.09 -0.69 12.01
N ARG A 168 -9.16 -0.22 12.64
CA ARG A 168 -9.37 -0.18 14.09
C ARG A 168 -10.86 -0.23 14.39
N ALA A 169 -11.27 -1.19 15.20
CA ALA A 169 -12.64 -1.32 15.69
C ALA A 169 -12.89 -0.47 16.95
N ALA A 170 -14.16 -0.19 17.23
CA ALA A 170 -14.55 0.56 18.42
C ALA A 170 -14.24 -0.16 19.73
N ASP A 171 -14.14 -1.49 19.72
CA ASP A 171 -13.77 -2.33 20.87
C ASP A 171 -12.26 -2.42 21.10
N GLY A 172 -11.46 -1.69 20.31
CA GLY A 172 -10.00 -1.64 20.41
C GLY A 172 -9.26 -2.70 19.59
N ARG A 173 -9.96 -3.60 18.87
CA ARG A 173 -9.28 -4.51 17.92
C ARG A 173 -8.65 -3.71 16.80
N GLU A 174 -7.44 -4.08 16.42
CA GLU A 174 -6.63 -3.43 15.39
C GLU A 174 -6.14 -4.43 14.35
N ASP A 175 -5.45 -3.89 13.36
CA ASP A 175 -4.78 -4.65 12.32
C ASP A 175 -3.75 -5.63 12.91
N GLY A 176 -3.99 -6.92 12.74
CA GLY A 176 -3.11 -8.00 13.21
C GLY A 176 -1.93 -8.32 12.28
N VAL A 177 -1.79 -7.60 11.17
CA VAL A 177 -0.71 -7.80 10.19
C VAL A 177 0.32 -6.67 10.29
N ALA A 178 -0.14 -5.43 10.28
CA ALA A 178 0.72 -4.25 10.36
C ALA A 178 0.37 -3.39 11.58
N SER A 179 1.38 -2.90 12.27
CA SER A 179 1.26 -2.13 13.52
C SER A 179 0.57 -0.79 13.30
N VAL A 180 -0.65 -0.62 13.82
CA VAL A 180 -1.38 0.65 13.78
C VAL A 180 -0.63 1.76 14.54
N PRO A 181 -0.06 1.54 15.73
CA PRO A 181 0.80 2.55 16.35
C PRO A 181 1.95 3.03 15.47
N ALA A 182 2.60 2.12 14.71
CA ALA A 182 3.67 2.51 13.79
C ALA A 182 3.15 3.31 12.59
N MET A 183 1.96 2.99 12.06
CA MET A 183 1.31 3.78 11.01
C MET A 183 1.03 5.22 11.48
N LEU A 184 0.52 5.38 12.70
CA LEU A 184 0.22 6.70 13.28
C LEU A 184 1.49 7.49 13.61
N GLN A 185 2.56 6.82 14.08
CA GLN A 185 3.88 7.45 14.27
C GLN A 185 4.45 7.95 12.95
N MET A 186 4.42 7.12 11.90
CA MET A 186 4.80 7.51 10.54
C MET A 186 3.99 8.73 10.08
N PHE A 187 2.67 8.68 10.21
CA PHE A 187 1.77 9.76 9.79
C PHE A 187 2.04 11.07 10.54
N ALA A 188 2.35 11.02 11.83
CA ALA A 188 2.73 12.19 12.62
C ALA A 188 4.06 12.80 12.15
N ALA A 189 5.00 11.96 11.66
CA ALA A 189 6.32 12.36 11.19
C ALA A 189 6.34 12.89 9.74
N LEU A 190 5.21 12.85 9.00
CA LEU A 190 5.15 13.38 7.64
C LEU A 190 5.47 14.86 7.60
N GLY A 191 6.29 15.26 6.61
CA GLY A 191 6.55 16.66 6.30
C GLY A 191 5.37 17.39 5.62
N THR A 192 4.31 16.66 5.28
CA THR A 192 3.05 17.19 4.76
C THR A 192 2.40 18.12 5.77
N ALA A 193 1.98 19.31 5.33
CA ALA A 193 1.26 20.26 6.18
C ALA A 193 -0.04 19.66 6.74
N PRO A 194 -0.45 20.01 7.99
CA PRO A 194 -1.63 19.43 8.62
C PRO A 194 -2.93 19.53 7.80
N ALA A 195 -3.11 20.62 7.04
CA ALA A 195 -4.27 20.83 6.17
C ALA A 195 -4.31 19.88 4.96
N HIS A 196 -3.20 19.22 4.65
CA HIS A 196 -3.04 18.32 3.49
C HIS A 196 -2.87 16.87 3.89
N ARG A 197 -3.18 16.50 5.14
CA ARG A 197 -3.13 15.11 5.59
C ARG A 197 -4.36 14.74 6.40
N GLN A 198 -4.85 13.52 6.19
CA GLN A 198 -6.02 12.98 6.88
C GLN A 198 -5.77 11.53 7.27
N ALA A 199 -6.12 11.14 8.48
CA ALA A 199 -6.10 9.76 8.94
C ALA A 199 -7.50 9.33 9.37
N LEU A 200 -7.98 8.18 8.87
CA LEU A 200 -9.28 7.61 9.22
C LEU A 200 -9.14 6.14 9.60
N ALA A 201 -9.77 5.80 10.72
CA ALA A 201 -9.96 4.42 11.13
C ALA A 201 -11.25 3.85 10.49
N PHE A 202 -11.18 2.58 10.06
CA PHE A 202 -12.33 1.84 9.53
C PHE A 202 -12.43 0.51 10.27
N ASP A 203 -13.62 0.14 10.72
CA ASP A 203 -13.88 -1.17 11.35
C ASP A 203 -14.07 -2.26 10.28
N THR A 204 -13.01 -2.48 9.49
CA THR A 204 -13.03 -3.42 8.36
C THR A 204 -12.87 -4.88 8.77
N GLY A 205 -12.39 -5.15 9.99
CA GLY A 205 -12.06 -6.50 10.45
C GLY A 205 -10.89 -7.15 9.68
N ALA A 206 -10.21 -6.41 8.78
CA ALA A 206 -9.18 -6.96 7.91
C ALA A 206 -8.08 -5.94 7.61
N HIS A 207 -6.84 -6.43 7.44
CA HIS A 207 -5.69 -5.65 7.01
C HIS A 207 -5.87 -5.01 5.61
N ALA A 208 -6.39 -5.77 4.65
CA ALA A 208 -6.62 -5.28 3.29
C ALA A 208 -7.94 -4.49 3.22
N ILE A 209 -7.95 -3.29 3.80
CA ILE A 209 -9.14 -2.44 3.96
C ILE A 209 -9.77 -1.99 2.64
N GLY A 210 -8.99 -1.93 1.55
CA GLY A 210 -9.44 -1.61 0.19
C GLY A 210 -9.81 -2.85 -0.64
N SER A 211 -9.98 -4.02 -0.03
CA SER A 211 -10.33 -5.24 -0.77
C SER A 211 -11.79 -5.65 -0.54
N PRO A 212 -12.66 -5.62 -1.58
CA PRO A 212 -14.04 -6.08 -1.47
C PRO A 212 -14.15 -7.58 -1.19
N HIS A 213 -13.06 -8.35 -1.38
CA HIS A 213 -12.98 -9.76 -1.01
C HIS A 213 -12.67 -9.99 0.47
N LYS A 214 -12.33 -8.95 1.22
CA LYS A 214 -11.94 -9.02 2.64
C LYS A 214 -12.86 -8.26 3.56
N THR A 215 -13.52 -7.21 3.06
CA THR A 215 -14.41 -6.37 3.87
C THR A 215 -15.52 -5.76 3.01
N PRO A 216 -16.76 -5.69 3.53
CA PRO A 216 -17.84 -4.96 2.86
C PRO A 216 -17.62 -3.43 2.87
N LEU A 217 -16.70 -2.92 3.69
CA LEU A 217 -16.41 -1.49 3.80
C LEU A 217 -15.41 -0.98 2.75
N ALA A 218 -14.89 -1.83 1.87
CA ALA A 218 -13.91 -1.42 0.87
C ALA A 218 -14.38 -0.25 -0.02
N GLY A 219 -15.67 -0.23 -0.37
CA GLY A 219 -16.28 0.89 -1.09
C GLY A 219 -16.27 2.20 -0.28
N ALA A 220 -16.56 2.15 1.02
CA ALA A 220 -16.53 3.33 1.89
C ALA A 220 -15.08 3.86 2.06
N VAL A 221 -14.09 2.97 2.16
CA VAL A 221 -12.67 3.32 2.19
C VAL A 221 -12.26 4.03 0.89
N ALA A 222 -12.68 3.50 -0.27
CA ALA A 222 -12.41 4.12 -1.56
C ALA A 222 -13.08 5.50 -1.69
N GLN A 223 -14.36 5.64 -1.29
CA GLN A 223 -15.08 6.92 -1.34
C GLN A 223 -14.41 8.00 -0.48
N ALA A 224 -13.99 7.68 0.74
CA ALA A 224 -13.25 8.61 1.59
C ALA A 224 -11.93 9.05 0.94
N SER A 225 -11.22 8.11 0.31
CA SER A 225 -9.97 8.36 -0.41
C SER A 225 -10.17 9.25 -1.64
N ILE A 226 -11.24 9.01 -2.42
CA ILE A 226 -11.63 9.83 -3.57
C ILE A 226 -11.95 11.26 -3.12
N ALA A 227 -12.79 11.41 -2.10
CA ALA A 227 -13.17 12.72 -1.58
C ALA A 227 -11.94 13.53 -1.13
N PHE A 228 -11.01 12.88 -0.43
CA PHE A 228 -9.74 13.49 -0.04
C PHE A 228 -8.92 13.95 -1.25
N LEU A 229 -8.67 13.05 -2.21
CA LEU A 229 -7.88 13.39 -3.41
C LEU A 229 -8.54 14.51 -4.23
N GLN A 230 -9.87 14.48 -4.41
CA GLN A 230 -10.59 15.54 -5.11
C GLN A 230 -10.41 16.90 -4.44
N ALA A 231 -10.51 16.96 -3.11
CA ALA A 231 -10.32 18.20 -2.36
C ALA A 231 -8.88 18.73 -2.50
N GLN A 232 -7.89 17.84 -2.41
CA GLN A 232 -6.47 18.24 -2.41
C GLN A 232 -5.93 18.52 -3.81
N LEU A 233 -6.32 17.75 -4.83
CA LEU A 233 -5.77 17.89 -6.19
C LEU A 233 -6.43 19.04 -6.97
N ARG A 234 -7.69 19.41 -6.66
CA ARG A 234 -8.35 20.60 -7.23
C ARG A 234 -7.85 21.89 -6.62
N ALA A 235 -7.42 21.88 -5.36
CA ALA A 235 -6.93 23.06 -4.65
C ALA A 235 -5.51 23.48 -5.07
N ALA A 236 -4.75 22.63 -5.77
CA ALA A 236 -3.44 23.00 -6.29
C ALA A 236 -3.63 23.88 -7.54
N PRO A 237 -3.28 25.18 -7.52
CA PRO A 237 -3.38 26.02 -8.70
C PRO A 237 -2.50 25.40 -9.79
N HIS A 238 -3.03 25.34 -11.03
CA HIS A 238 -2.21 25.15 -12.21
C HIS A 238 -1.15 26.26 -12.18
N GLY A 239 0.09 25.91 -11.90
CA GLY A 239 1.20 26.82 -12.06
C GLY A 239 1.20 27.27 -13.51
N LEU A 240 0.71 28.48 -13.76
CA LEU A 240 0.95 29.19 -14.99
C LEU A 240 2.45 29.40 -15.05
N ASN A 241 3.14 28.58 -15.84
CA ASN A 241 4.48 28.88 -16.29
C ASN A 241 4.38 30.17 -17.12
N ALA A 242 4.88 31.27 -16.56
CA ALA A 242 5.26 32.44 -17.31
C ALA A 242 6.68 32.24 -17.82
#